data_291f9c624e10a3a82ee78759ac83d0b2
#
_entry.id   291f9c624e10a3a82ee78759ac83d0b2
#
_cell.length_a   1.000
_cell.length_b   1.000
_cell.length_c   1.000
_cell.angle_alpha   90.00
_cell.angle_beta   90.00
_cell.angle_gamma   90.00
#
_symmetry.space_group_name_H-M   'P 1'
#
loop_
_entity.id
_entity.type
_entity.pdbx_description
1 polymer ?
#
loop_
_entity_poly.entity_id
_entity_poly.type
_entity_poly.pdbx_seq_one_letter_code
_entity_poly.pdbx_strand_id
1 'polypeptide(L)'
;MKKYVSAMAALFSTVSVCAMAQSYPDKAITMIVPFSAGGPTDTVARLTAEAMSQELGQQVVVQNVGGAGGTLGAGQAAQAAPDGYTILVHHIGMSTAPTLYA
;
A
#
# COMPACT_ATOMS: atom_id res chain seq x y z
N MET A 1 41.90 -32.44 -36.06
CA MET A 1 40.47 -32.31 -35.93
C MET A 1 39.96 -32.33 -34.49
N LYS A 2 40.81 -32.44 -33.50
CA LYS A 2 40.37 -32.45 -32.07
C LYS A 2 40.52 -31.12 -31.34
N LYS A 3 40.82 -30.04 -32.08
CA LYS A 3 41.12 -28.73 -31.47
C LYS A 3 39.99 -27.73 -31.45
N TYR A 4 38.83 -28.08 -31.97
CA TYR A 4 37.71 -27.13 -32.10
C TYR A 4 36.53 -27.42 -31.18
N VAL A 5 36.60 -28.46 -30.36
CA VAL A 5 35.49 -28.82 -29.45
C VAL A 5 35.62 -28.12 -28.10
N SER A 6 36.78 -27.58 -27.75
CA SER A 6 37.02 -26.95 -26.43
C SER A 6 36.67 -25.46 -26.36
N ALA A 7 36.31 -24.83 -27.47
CA ALA A 7 36.05 -23.39 -27.50
C ALA A 7 34.57 -23.00 -27.31
N MET A 8 33.68 -23.97 -27.24
CA MET A 8 32.25 -23.70 -27.24
C MET A 8 31.56 -23.89 -25.87
N ALA A 9 32.33 -24.23 -24.85
CA ALA A 9 31.79 -24.45 -23.50
C ALA A 9 31.91 -23.25 -22.57
N ALA A 10 32.43 -22.10 -23.04
CA ALA A 10 32.74 -20.95 -22.18
C ALA A 10 31.78 -19.77 -22.28
N LEU A 11 30.63 -19.91 -22.95
CA LEU A 11 29.74 -18.77 -23.23
C LEU A 11 28.36 -18.86 -22.59
N PHE A 12 28.16 -19.72 -21.60
CA PHE A 12 26.93 -19.70 -20.77
C PHE A 12 27.27 -19.31 -19.34
N SER A 13 27.96 -18.18 -19.17
CA SER A 13 27.87 -17.44 -17.91
C SER A 13 26.52 -16.75 -17.90
N THR A 14 25.50 -17.46 -17.49
CA THR A 14 24.22 -16.88 -17.13
C THR A 14 24.46 -15.89 -16.01
N VAL A 15 24.45 -14.61 -16.36
CA VAL A 15 24.31 -13.52 -15.40
C VAL A 15 22.94 -13.72 -14.75
N SER A 16 22.93 -14.40 -13.62
CA SER A 16 21.77 -14.36 -12.70
C SER A 16 21.68 -12.94 -12.19
N VAL A 17 20.95 -12.09 -12.91
CA VAL A 17 20.48 -10.84 -12.37
C VAL A 17 19.53 -11.26 -11.24
N CYS A 18 20.01 -11.27 -10.01
CA CYS A 18 19.15 -11.26 -8.85
C CYS A 18 18.30 -10.01 -8.99
N ALA A 19 17.09 -10.17 -9.51
CA ALA A 19 16.06 -9.17 -9.39
C ALA A 19 15.88 -8.98 -7.88
N MET A 20 16.45 -7.91 -7.33
CA MET A 20 16.20 -7.46 -5.97
C MET A 20 14.73 -7.08 -5.95
N ALA A 21 13.89 -8.03 -5.59
CA ALA A 21 12.49 -7.76 -5.30
C ALA A 21 12.50 -6.71 -4.20
N GLN A 22 11.98 -5.51 -4.52
CA GLN A 22 11.81 -4.46 -3.52
C GLN A 22 10.92 -5.03 -2.43
N SER A 23 11.44 -5.11 -1.20
CA SER A 23 10.64 -5.58 -0.07
C SER A 23 9.59 -4.52 0.26
N TYR A 24 8.32 -4.87 0.09
CA TYR A 24 7.18 -4.07 0.51
C TYR A 24 6.61 -4.68 1.81
N PRO A 25 6.31 -3.87 2.82
CA PRO A 25 6.62 -2.43 2.94
C PRO A 25 8.06 -2.22 3.47
N ASP A 26 8.73 -1.18 2.97
CA ASP A 26 10.07 -0.77 3.44
C ASP A 26 10.04 0.55 4.25
N LYS A 27 8.88 1.18 4.38
CA LYS A 27 8.63 2.40 5.12
C LYS A 27 7.21 2.40 5.70
N ALA A 28 6.89 3.42 6.52
CA ALA A 28 5.58 3.56 7.11
C ALA A 28 4.46 3.71 6.05
N ILE A 29 3.30 3.12 6.35
CA ILE A 29 2.09 3.21 5.56
C ILE A 29 1.16 4.22 6.20
N THR A 30 0.55 5.11 5.42
CA THR A 30 -0.48 6.03 5.89
C THR A 30 -1.86 5.43 5.67
N MET A 31 -2.65 5.33 6.73
CA MET A 31 -4.04 4.88 6.70
C MET A 31 -4.96 6.09 6.85
N ILE A 32 -5.61 6.51 5.78
CA ILE A 32 -6.56 7.62 5.81
C ILE A 32 -7.89 7.12 6.38
N VAL A 33 -8.38 7.81 7.40
CA VAL A 33 -9.70 7.64 7.99
C VAL A 33 -10.48 8.92 7.70
N PRO A 34 -11.53 8.89 6.86
CA PRO A 34 -12.21 10.09 6.38
C PRO A 34 -13.22 10.65 7.38
N PHE A 35 -12.99 10.43 8.68
CA PHE A 35 -13.85 10.84 9.79
C PHE A 35 -13.01 11.34 10.96
N SER A 36 -13.68 12.02 11.89
CA SER A 36 -13.05 12.54 13.09
C SER A 36 -12.49 11.43 13.97
N ALA A 37 -11.41 11.72 14.66
CA ALA A 37 -10.79 10.82 15.61
C ALA A 37 -11.78 10.48 16.77
N GLY A 38 -11.73 9.24 17.25
CA GLY A 38 -12.53 8.75 18.36
C GLY A 38 -13.90 8.17 17.98
N GLY A 39 -14.30 8.26 16.72
CA GLY A 39 -15.52 7.64 16.23
C GLY A 39 -15.39 6.14 15.95
N PRO A 40 -16.49 5.47 15.53
CA PRO A 40 -16.48 4.02 15.28
C PRO A 40 -15.48 3.61 14.21
N THR A 41 -15.42 4.34 13.09
CA THR A 41 -14.50 4.05 11.98
C THR A 41 -13.04 4.24 12.42
N ASP A 42 -12.76 5.29 13.18
CA ASP A 42 -11.42 5.54 13.72
C ASP A 42 -10.97 4.43 14.68
N THR A 43 -11.86 3.97 15.54
CA THR A 43 -11.57 2.87 16.48
C THR A 43 -11.18 1.59 15.74
N VAL A 44 -11.96 1.20 14.74
CA VAL A 44 -11.67 0.04 13.90
C VAL A 44 -10.35 0.22 13.14
N ALA A 45 -10.15 1.41 12.59
CA ALA A 45 -8.93 1.73 11.84
C ALA A 45 -7.67 1.61 12.71
N ARG A 46 -7.70 2.10 13.94
CA ARG A 46 -6.55 2.02 14.86
C ARG A 46 -6.24 0.60 15.29
N LEU A 47 -7.24 -0.21 15.58
CA LEU A 47 -7.07 -1.63 15.88
C LEU A 47 -6.49 -2.39 14.68
N THR A 48 -6.99 -2.11 13.49
CA THR A 48 -6.49 -2.69 12.25
C THR A 48 -5.06 -2.24 11.97
N ALA A 49 -4.76 -0.96 12.13
CA ALA A 49 -3.42 -0.41 11.92
C ALA A 49 -2.39 -1.03 12.87
N GLU A 50 -2.75 -1.27 14.13
CA GLU A 50 -1.89 -1.93 15.09
C GLU A 50 -1.58 -3.37 14.67
N ALA A 51 -2.60 -4.16 14.32
CA ALA A 51 -2.43 -5.52 13.85
C ALA A 51 -1.58 -5.58 12.57
N MET A 52 -1.83 -4.69 11.61
CA MET A 52 -1.05 -4.59 10.38
C MET A 52 0.41 -4.22 10.67
N SER A 53 0.66 -3.30 11.59
CA SER A 53 2.02 -2.89 11.96
C SER A 53 2.83 -4.06 12.50
N GLN A 54 2.21 -4.92 13.32
CA GLN A 54 2.84 -6.11 13.86
C GLN A 54 3.20 -7.13 12.77
N GLU A 55 2.27 -7.38 11.85
CA GLU A 55 2.47 -8.36 10.77
C GLU A 55 3.42 -7.88 9.68
N LEU A 56 3.38 -6.60 9.34
CA LEU A 56 4.17 -6.03 8.25
C LEU A 56 5.57 -5.56 8.67
N GLY A 57 5.82 -5.41 9.97
CA GLY A 57 7.10 -4.90 10.48
C GLY A 57 7.35 -3.42 10.20
N GLN A 58 6.34 -2.68 9.78
CA GLN A 58 6.38 -1.24 9.53
C GLN A 58 5.18 -0.56 10.19
N GLN A 59 5.34 0.70 10.58
CA GLN A 59 4.26 1.47 11.18
C GLN A 59 3.14 1.73 10.17
N VAL A 60 1.90 1.46 10.57
CA VAL A 60 0.70 1.92 9.87
C VAL A 60 0.14 3.09 10.67
N VAL A 61 0.23 4.29 10.11
CA VAL A 61 -0.10 5.55 10.79
C VAL A 61 -1.49 6.00 10.36
N VAL A 62 -2.40 6.14 11.33
CA VAL A 62 -3.76 6.64 11.07
C VAL A 62 -3.73 8.15 10.90
N GLN A 63 -4.31 8.63 9.80
CA GLN A 63 -4.52 10.04 9.51
C GLN A 63 -6.02 10.31 9.35
N ASN A 64 -6.58 11.12 10.26
CA ASN A 64 -7.98 11.52 10.18
C ASN A 64 -8.15 12.72 9.24
N VAL A 65 -8.98 12.56 8.22
CA VAL A 65 -9.32 13.61 7.25
C VAL A 65 -10.84 13.67 7.14
N GLY A 66 -11.46 14.32 8.09
CA GLY A 66 -12.94 14.46 8.14
C GLY A 66 -13.46 15.53 7.20
N GLY A 67 -14.73 15.44 6.86
CA GLY A 67 -15.47 16.42 6.08
C GLY A 67 -16.27 15.83 4.92
N ALA A 68 -17.34 16.51 4.54
CA ALA A 68 -18.21 16.17 3.41
C ALA A 68 -18.67 14.70 3.40
N GLY A 69 -19.07 14.16 4.55
CA GLY A 69 -19.55 12.79 4.66
C GLY A 69 -18.51 11.72 4.34
N GLY A 70 -17.23 12.02 4.48
CA GLY A 70 -16.11 11.12 4.17
C GLY A 70 -15.55 11.28 2.76
N THR A 71 -16.15 12.12 1.92
CA THR A 71 -15.69 12.27 0.52
C THR A 71 -14.37 13.01 0.41
N LEU A 72 -14.07 13.92 1.34
CA LEU A 72 -12.81 14.67 1.35
C LEU A 72 -11.61 13.74 1.57
N GLY A 73 -11.66 12.89 2.60
CA GLY A 73 -10.61 11.92 2.88
C GLY A 73 -10.48 10.86 1.77
N ALA A 74 -11.61 10.39 1.23
CA ALA A 74 -11.59 9.47 0.10
C ALA A 74 -10.93 10.09 -1.15
N GLY A 75 -11.23 11.37 -1.43
CA GLY A 75 -10.59 12.11 -2.52
C GLY A 75 -9.08 12.25 -2.32
N GLN A 76 -8.63 12.53 -1.10
CA GLN A 76 -7.21 12.60 -0.78
C GLN A 76 -6.51 11.25 -1.02
N ALA A 77 -7.13 10.14 -0.59
CA ALA A 77 -6.59 8.80 -0.84
C ALA A 77 -6.51 8.49 -2.34
N ALA A 78 -7.54 8.88 -3.11
CA ALA A 78 -7.58 8.66 -4.54
C ALA A 78 -6.47 9.43 -5.31
N GLN A 79 -6.02 10.56 -4.79
CA GLN A 79 -4.97 11.39 -5.38
C GLN A 79 -3.56 11.01 -4.90
N ALA A 80 -3.45 10.13 -3.92
CA ALA A 80 -2.15 9.67 -3.44
C ALA A 80 -1.40 8.86 -4.50
N ALA A 81 -0.07 8.78 -4.37
CA ALA A 81 0.74 7.95 -5.24
C ALA A 81 0.27 6.48 -5.19
N PRO A 82 0.12 5.80 -6.34
CA PRO A 82 -0.38 4.43 -6.40
C PRO A 82 0.72 3.41 -6.09
N ASP A 83 1.39 3.55 -4.96
CA ASP A 83 2.54 2.74 -4.54
C ASP A 83 2.23 1.78 -3.37
N GLY A 84 0.99 1.79 -2.86
CA GLY A 84 0.57 0.98 -1.73
C GLY A 84 0.93 1.56 -0.35
N TYR A 85 1.50 2.76 -0.26
CA TYR A 85 1.83 3.42 1.01
C TYR A 85 0.78 4.38 1.53
N THR A 86 -0.32 4.55 0.81
CA THR A 86 -1.52 5.23 1.27
C THR A 86 -2.72 4.31 1.07
N ILE A 87 -3.40 4.01 2.15
CA ILE A 87 -4.60 3.16 2.17
C ILE A 87 -5.76 3.91 2.79
N LEU A 88 -6.98 3.50 2.48
CA LEU A 88 -8.21 4.11 2.96
C LEU A 88 -9.01 3.09 3.77
N VAL A 89 -9.49 3.50 4.93
CA VAL A 89 -10.53 2.79 5.69
C VAL A 89 -11.82 3.61 5.63
N HIS A 90 -12.85 3.05 5.06
CA HIS A 90 -14.16 3.68 4.92
C HIS A 90 -15.26 2.72 5.39
N HIS A 91 -16.48 3.18 5.36
CA HIS A 91 -17.67 2.37 5.64
C HIS A 91 -18.63 2.36 4.44
N ILE A 92 -19.85 1.84 4.63
CA ILE A 92 -20.86 1.72 3.57
C ILE A 92 -21.18 3.07 2.88
N GLY A 93 -20.94 4.19 3.53
CA GLY A 93 -21.13 5.53 2.97
C GLY A 93 -20.32 5.76 1.67
N MET A 94 -19.25 5.02 1.45
CA MET A 94 -18.49 5.09 0.20
C MET A 94 -19.31 4.64 -1.00
N SER A 95 -20.19 3.65 -0.82
CA SER A 95 -21.09 3.15 -1.88
C SER A 95 -22.21 4.11 -2.18
N THR A 96 -22.65 4.89 -1.20
CA THR A 96 -23.78 5.82 -1.32
C THR A 96 -23.37 7.24 -1.70
N ALA A 97 -22.13 7.61 -1.41
CA ALA A 97 -21.61 8.97 -1.64
C ALA A 97 -21.78 9.47 -3.08
N PRO A 98 -21.53 8.68 -4.15
CA PRO A 98 -21.71 9.14 -5.52
C PRO A 98 -23.15 9.56 -5.85
N THR A 99 -24.12 9.01 -5.13
CA THR A 99 -25.54 9.38 -5.31
C THR A 99 -25.94 10.62 -4.51
N LEU A 100 -25.33 10.82 -3.34
CA LEU A 100 -25.68 11.89 -2.41
C LEU A 100 -24.86 13.17 -2.62
N TYR A 101 -23.65 13.06 -3.13
CA TYR A 101 -22.68 14.15 -3.31
C TYR A 101 -22.22 14.24 -4.78
N ALA A 102 -23.18 14.27 -5.68
CA ALA A 102 -22.90 14.40 -7.11
C ALA A 102 -22.38 15.80 -7.49
#